data_9beec4172800a4e0409358f1213ed619
#
_entry.id   9beec4172800a4e0409358f1213ed619
#
_cell.length_a   1.000
_cell.length_b   1.000
_cell.length_c   1.000
_cell.angle_alpha   90.00
_cell.angle_beta   90.00
_cell.angle_gamma   90.00
#
_symmetry.space_group_name_H-M   'P 1'
#
loop_
_entity.id
_entity.type
_entity.pdbx_description
1 polymer ?
#
loop_
_entity_poly.entity_id
_entity_poly.type
_entity_poly.pdbx_seq_one_letter_code
_entity_poly.pdbx_strand_id
1 'polypeptide(L)'
;MDFKELEYFSTIVKCGNLTHAARQLYVSQPTLSKFLQKLEEDLGLVLFQRGSRRLKLTYAGQRYYAHVERILSQKREMDAEMTDICLLYTSPSPRD
;
A
#
# COMPACT_ATOMS: atom_id res chain seq x y z
N MET A 1 5.19 -3.76 -9.91
CA MET A 1 4.57 -3.35 -8.63
C MET A 1 3.07 -3.29 -8.82
N ASP A 2 2.32 -3.82 -7.88
CA ASP A 2 0.87 -3.82 -7.98
C ASP A 2 0.27 -3.14 -6.77
N PHE A 3 -1.04 -3.00 -6.78
CA PHE A 3 -1.72 -2.27 -5.70
C PHE A 3 -1.60 -2.98 -4.37
N LYS A 4 -1.50 -4.29 -4.38
CA LYS A 4 -1.31 -5.03 -3.15
C LYS A 4 0.00 -4.64 -2.47
N GLU A 5 1.06 -4.50 -3.26
CA GLU A 5 2.35 -4.09 -2.71
C GLU A 5 2.31 -2.67 -2.17
N LEU A 6 1.58 -1.79 -2.87
CA LEU A 6 1.43 -0.43 -2.37
C LEU A 6 0.66 -0.41 -1.06
N GLU A 7 -0.36 -1.24 -0.94
CA GLU A 7 -1.10 -1.33 0.31
C GLU A 7 -0.26 -1.90 1.43
N TYR A 8 0.59 -2.87 1.12
CA TYR A 8 1.50 -3.40 2.13
C TYR A 8 2.39 -2.28 2.68
N PHE A 9 2.98 -1.50 1.79
CA PHE A 9 3.86 -0.43 2.22
C PHE A 9 3.11 0.60 3.06
N SER A 10 1.95 1.01 2.60
CA SER A 10 1.14 2.00 3.31
C SER A 10 0.78 1.50 4.71
N THR A 11 0.40 0.23 4.82
CA THR A 11 0.02 -0.33 6.12
C THR A 11 1.21 -0.37 7.06
N ILE A 12 2.39 -0.72 6.55
CA ILE A 12 3.59 -0.74 7.37
C ILE A 12 3.86 0.66 7.93
N VAL A 13 3.74 1.68 7.09
CA VAL A 13 3.97 3.05 7.54
C VAL A 13 2.97 3.44 8.61
N LYS A 14 1.70 3.16 8.38
CA LYS A 14 0.65 3.57 9.31
C LYS A 14 0.76 2.86 10.66
N CYS A 15 1.12 1.60 10.62
CA CYS A 15 1.27 0.83 11.86
C CYS A 15 2.57 1.14 12.57
N GLY A 16 3.61 1.46 11.83
CA GLY A 16 4.92 1.71 12.40
C GLY A 16 5.56 0.48 13.00
N ASN A 17 5.04 -0.69 12.68
CA ASN A 17 5.47 -1.94 13.30
C ASN A 17 5.11 -3.07 12.37
N LEU A 18 6.09 -3.92 12.04
CA LEU A 18 5.86 -5.00 11.09
C LEU A 18 4.90 -6.05 11.62
N THR A 19 4.96 -6.32 12.91
CA THR A 19 4.07 -7.33 13.49
C THR A 19 2.62 -6.91 13.38
N HIS A 20 2.33 -5.65 13.73
CA HIS A 20 0.96 -5.15 13.63
C HIS A 20 0.49 -5.08 12.19
N ALA A 21 1.38 -4.61 11.30
CA ALA A 21 1.02 -4.51 9.89
C ALA A 21 0.72 -5.89 9.32
N ALA A 22 1.53 -6.89 9.67
CA ALA A 22 1.31 -8.24 9.18
C ALA A 22 -0.05 -8.76 9.63
N ARG A 23 -0.43 -8.47 10.87
CA ARG A 23 -1.75 -8.86 11.35
C ARG A 23 -2.85 -8.22 10.54
N GLN A 24 -2.75 -6.94 10.28
CA GLN A 24 -3.77 -6.24 9.51
C GLN A 24 -3.87 -6.76 8.09
N LEU A 25 -2.75 -7.18 7.55
CA LEU A 25 -2.70 -7.65 6.17
C LEU A 25 -2.93 -9.13 6.02
N TYR A 26 -3.11 -9.83 7.15
CA TYR A 26 -3.34 -11.28 7.15
C TYR A 26 -2.20 -12.04 6.50
N VAL A 27 -0.98 -11.60 6.77
CA VAL A 27 0.21 -12.31 6.31
C VAL A 27 1.13 -12.51 7.50
N SER A 28 2.12 -13.38 7.34
CA SER A 28 3.08 -13.59 8.41
C SER A 28 4.07 -12.44 8.45
N GLN A 29 4.64 -12.19 9.63
CA GLN A 29 5.62 -11.15 9.77
C GLN A 29 6.86 -11.40 8.89
N PRO A 30 7.38 -12.64 8.81
CA PRO A 30 8.50 -12.87 7.89
C PRO A 30 8.17 -12.57 6.44
N THR A 31 6.94 -12.86 6.01
CA THR A 31 6.53 -12.54 4.65
C THR A 31 6.60 -11.04 4.41
N LEU A 32 6.09 -10.27 5.34
CA LEU A 32 6.09 -8.82 5.20
C LEU A 32 7.50 -8.24 5.28
N SER A 33 8.32 -8.81 6.15
CA SER A 33 9.70 -8.40 6.25
C SER A 33 10.46 -8.64 4.95
N LYS A 34 10.22 -9.79 4.34
CA LYS A 34 10.83 -10.11 3.04
C LYS A 34 10.36 -9.15 1.95
N PHE A 35 9.07 -8.84 1.97
CA PHE A 35 8.53 -7.87 1.02
C PHE A 35 9.28 -6.55 1.11
N LEU A 36 9.44 -6.06 2.33
CA LEU A 36 10.10 -4.78 2.53
C LEU A 36 11.54 -4.81 2.09
N GLN A 37 12.25 -5.89 2.43
CA GLN A 37 13.63 -6.04 2.05
C GLN A 37 13.79 -6.05 0.53
N LYS A 38 12.92 -6.80 -0.14
CA LYS A 38 13.00 -6.87 -1.59
C LYS A 38 12.68 -5.52 -2.22
N LEU A 39 11.71 -4.81 -1.68
CA LEU A 39 11.36 -3.49 -2.19
C LEU A 39 12.55 -2.55 -2.09
N GLU A 40 13.22 -2.53 -0.94
CA GLU A 40 14.37 -1.67 -0.78
C GLU A 40 15.51 -2.07 -1.71
N GLU A 41 15.71 -3.37 -1.90
CA GLU A 41 16.73 -3.84 -2.82
C GLU A 41 16.42 -3.44 -4.26
N ASP A 42 15.17 -3.60 -4.67
CA ASP A 42 14.78 -3.28 -6.03
C ASP A 42 14.94 -1.79 -6.32
N LEU A 43 14.66 -0.94 -5.33
CA LEU A 43 14.79 0.49 -5.50
C LEU A 43 16.22 0.97 -5.31
N GLY A 44 17.04 0.18 -4.62
CA GLY A 44 18.39 0.61 -4.26
C GLY A 44 18.38 1.69 -3.22
N LEU A 45 17.33 1.76 -2.40
CA LEU A 45 17.16 2.80 -1.40
C LEU A 45 16.68 2.19 -0.10
N VAL A 46 17.13 2.78 1.01
CA VAL A 46 16.61 2.42 2.32
C VAL A 46 15.41 3.30 2.60
N LEU A 47 14.27 2.69 2.84
CA LEU A 47 13.03 3.41 3.04
C LEU A 47 12.69 3.59 4.52
N PHE A 48 13.15 2.69 5.37
CA PHE A 48 12.88 2.76 6.79
C PHE A 48 14.17 2.78 7.59
N GLN A 49 14.20 3.62 8.63
CA GLN A 49 15.28 3.62 9.57
C GLN A 49 15.07 2.50 10.58
N ARG A 50 16.13 1.76 10.86
CA ARG A 50 16.08 0.67 11.82
C ARG A 50 16.69 1.13 13.13
N GLY A 51 16.51 0.34 14.15
CA GLY A 51 17.17 0.59 15.43
C GLY A 51 16.35 1.32 16.45
N SER A 52 15.09 1.61 16.16
CA SER A 52 14.20 2.17 17.17
C SER A 52 13.00 1.27 17.30
N ARG A 53 12.16 1.55 18.29
CA ARG A 53 10.99 0.74 18.53
C ARG A 53 10.02 0.78 17.39
N ARG A 54 9.89 1.95 16.79
CA ARG A 54 8.99 2.11 15.67
C ARG A 54 9.81 2.30 14.42
N LEU A 55 9.27 1.80 13.33
CA LEU A 55 9.87 2.05 12.03
C LEU A 55 9.59 3.50 11.65
N LYS A 56 10.64 4.19 11.28
CA LYS A 56 10.53 5.57 10.82
C LYS A 56 11.00 5.64 9.40
N LEU A 57 10.36 6.50 8.63
CA LEU A 57 10.73 6.66 7.23
C LEU A 57 12.00 7.47 7.10
N THR A 58 12.88 7.05 6.18
CA THR A 58 13.96 7.90 5.72
C THR A 58 13.35 8.98 4.82
N TYR A 59 14.17 9.91 4.35
CA TYR A 59 13.67 10.90 3.39
C TYR A 59 13.13 10.19 2.15
N ALA A 60 13.87 9.21 1.63
CA ALA A 60 13.41 8.45 0.48
C ALA A 60 12.09 7.77 0.78
N GLY A 61 11.97 7.21 2.00
CA GLY A 61 10.72 6.56 2.40
C GLY A 61 9.56 7.53 2.44
N GLN A 62 9.81 8.76 2.91
CA GLN A 62 8.75 9.76 2.96
C GLN A 62 8.26 10.12 1.56
N ARG A 63 9.19 10.28 0.63
CA ARG A 63 8.82 10.60 -0.74
C ARG A 63 8.07 9.43 -1.39
N TYR A 64 8.56 8.23 -1.16
CA TYR A 64 7.91 7.05 -1.69
C TYR A 64 6.49 6.93 -1.14
N TYR A 65 6.33 7.13 0.15
CA TYR A 65 5.03 7.05 0.79
C TYR A 65 4.07 8.09 0.23
N ALA A 66 4.55 9.30 0.00
CA ALA A 66 3.70 10.34 -0.56
C ALA A 66 3.10 9.90 -1.90
N HIS A 67 3.95 9.29 -2.74
CA HIS A 67 3.45 8.81 -4.03
C HIS A 67 2.53 7.62 -3.87
N VAL A 68 2.86 6.70 -2.96
CA VAL A 68 2.02 5.53 -2.72
C VAL A 68 0.61 5.98 -2.30
N GLU A 69 0.53 6.94 -1.39
CA GLU A 69 -0.77 7.40 -0.91
C GLU A 69 -1.58 8.05 -2.01
N ARG A 70 -0.92 8.78 -2.90
CA ARG A 70 -1.62 9.39 -4.02
C ARG A 70 -2.15 8.35 -4.99
N ILE A 71 -1.37 7.34 -5.28
CA ILE A 71 -1.81 6.27 -6.18
C ILE A 71 -2.98 5.53 -5.57
N LEU A 72 -2.90 5.19 -4.28
CA LEU A 72 -3.99 4.48 -3.63
C LEU A 72 -5.24 5.34 -3.54
N SER A 73 -5.08 6.62 -3.29
CA SER A 73 -6.21 7.54 -3.24
C SER A 73 -6.87 7.64 -4.61
N GLN A 74 -6.07 7.73 -5.65
CA GLN A 74 -6.58 7.82 -7.01
C GLN A 74 -7.35 6.55 -7.38
N LYS A 75 -6.84 5.41 -6.96
CA LYS A 75 -7.53 4.15 -7.22
C LYS A 75 -8.88 4.12 -6.51
N ARG A 76 -8.92 4.58 -5.25
CA ARG A 76 -10.18 4.61 -4.52
C ARG A 76 -11.19 5.54 -5.19
N GLU A 77 -10.71 6.68 -5.69
CA GLU A 77 -11.58 7.60 -6.41
C GLU A 77 -12.11 6.97 -7.68
N MET A 78 -11.27 6.27 -8.40
CA MET A 78 -11.70 5.61 -9.62
C MET A 78 -12.75 4.55 -9.30
N ASP A 79 -12.50 3.74 -8.29
CA ASP A 79 -13.45 2.69 -7.92
C ASP A 79 -14.78 3.27 -7.49
N ALA A 80 -14.74 4.37 -6.73
CA ALA A 80 -15.97 5.01 -6.27
C ALA A 80 -16.74 5.61 -7.44
N GLU A 81 -16.05 6.25 -8.34
CA GLU A 81 -16.71 6.84 -9.50
C GLU A 81 -17.31 5.77 -10.39
N MET A 82 -16.60 4.67 -10.60
CA MET A 82 -17.12 3.59 -11.42
C MET A 82 -18.34 2.95 -10.77
N THR A 83 -18.35 2.85 -9.44
CA THR A 83 -19.51 2.34 -8.74
C THR A 83 -20.70 3.28 -8.91
N ASP A 84 -20.47 4.58 -8.79
CA ASP A 84 -21.53 5.56 -8.97
C ASP A 84 -22.11 5.51 -10.38
N ILE A 85 -21.27 5.41 -11.38
CA ILE A 85 -21.71 5.30 -12.75
C ILE A 85 -22.52 4.03 -12.95
N CYS A 86 -22.05 2.95 -12.38
CA CYS A 86 -22.75 1.68 -12.47
C CYS A 86 -24.17 1.79 -11.91
N LEU A 87 -24.29 2.45 -10.76
CA LEU A 87 -25.62 2.62 -10.15
C LEU A 87 -26.52 3.53 -10.95
N LEU A 88 -25.95 4.58 -11.56
CA LEU A 88 -26.75 5.52 -12.33
C LEU A 88 -27.13 5.00 -13.69
N TYR A 89 -26.25 4.26 -14.30
CA TYR A 89 -26.44 3.83 -15.68
C TYR A 89 -26.69 2.34 -15.81
N THR A 90 -27.02 1.70 -14.71
CA THR A 90 -27.25 0.30 -14.72
C THR A 90 -28.39 -0.01 -15.63
N SER A 91 -28.18 -0.86 -16.56
CA SER A 91 -29.23 -1.33 -17.31
C SER A 91 -29.35 -2.77 -17.07
N PRO A 92 -30.48 -3.28 -17.19
CA PRO A 92 -30.68 -4.65 -16.84
C PRO A 92 -29.77 -5.54 -17.59
N SER A 93 -29.41 -5.22 -18.75
CA SER A 93 -28.59 -6.12 -19.41
C SER A 93 -27.77 -5.45 -20.41
N PRO A 94 -26.61 -5.27 -20.09
CA PRO A 94 -25.75 -4.57 -20.96
C PRO A 94 -25.59 -5.29 -22.23
N ARG A 95 -25.73 -6.46 -22.29
CA ARG A 95 -25.45 -6.99 -23.32
C ARG A 95 -26.46 -7.64 -23.71
N ASP A 96 -26.97 -7.65 -23.84
CA ASP A 96 -27.86 -8.24 -24.21
C ASP A 96 -27.95 -8.35 -25.26
#